data_e34f9e2e45533a27e085109127122f3a
#
_entry.id   e34f9e2e45533a27e085109127122f3a
#
_cell.length_a   1.000
_cell.length_b   1.000
_cell.length_c   1.000
_cell.angle_alpha   90.00
_cell.angle_beta   90.00
_cell.angle_gamma   90.00
#
_symmetry.space_group_name_H-M   'P 1'
#
loop_
_entity.id
_entity.type
_entity.pdbx_description
1 polymer ?
#
loop_
_entity_poly.entity_id
_entity_poly.type
_entity_poly.pdbx_seq_one_letter_code
_entity_poly.pdbx_strand_id
1 'polypeptide(L)' 'MSENKDELIKAQNELIGILFEIIKRLQTNNDLDTEYFQIIGKETRTENENSRLDEITEERTDNAEIVSRLLKQIESN' A
#
# COMPACT_ATOMS: atom_id res chain seq x y z
N MET A 1 -15.62 29.93 16.49
CA MET A 1 -16.57 28.82 16.28
C MET A 1 -16.41 28.21 14.90
N SER A 2 -16.56 28.97 13.80
CA SER A 2 -16.39 28.47 12.46
C SER A 2 -14.94 28.02 12.19
N GLU A 3 -13.93 28.71 12.75
CA GLU A 3 -12.52 28.34 12.60
C GLU A 3 -12.23 26.93 13.13
N ASN A 4 -12.76 26.58 14.32
CA ASN A 4 -12.58 25.26 14.92
C ASN A 4 -13.23 24.16 14.09
N LYS A 5 -14.41 24.43 13.52
CA LYS A 5 -15.09 23.51 12.63
C LYS A 5 -14.31 23.32 11.36
N ASP A 6 -13.78 24.39 10.77
CA ASP A 6 -13.00 24.32 9.53
C ASP A 6 -11.72 23.53 9.74
N GLU A 7 -11.04 23.72 10.86
CA GLU A 7 -9.84 22.97 11.21
C GLU A 7 -10.14 21.48 11.40
N LEU A 8 -11.27 21.18 12.07
CA LEU A 8 -11.69 19.80 12.28
C LEU A 8 -12.03 19.11 10.96
N ILE A 9 -12.76 19.78 10.08
CA ILE A 9 -13.12 19.24 8.76
C ILE A 9 -11.86 19.00 7.95
N LYS A 10 -10.91 19.93 7.97
CA LYS A 10 -9.64 19.79 7.27
C LYS A 10 -8.85 18.57 7.79
N ALA A 11 -8.77 18.43 9.11
CA ALA A 11 -8.09 17.31 9.73
C ALA A 11 -8.75 15.97 9.37
N GLN A 12 -10.09 15.93 9.36
CA GLN A 12 -10.82 14.74 8.95
C GLN A 12 -10.59 14.40 7.48
N ASN A 13 -10.56 15.40 6.60
CA ASN A 13 -10.29 15.20 5.19
C ASN A 13 -8.87 14.67 4.94
N GLU A 14 -7.90 15.18 5.69
CA GLU A 14 -6.52 14.69 5.62
C GLU A 14 -6.43 13.23 6.07
N LEU A 15 -7.13 12.88 7.16
CA LEU A 15 -7.19 11.50 7.65
C LEU A 15 -7.82 10.56 6.62
N ILE A 16 -8.92 10.98 6.01
CA ILE A 16 -9.59 10.20 4.96
C ILE A 16 -8.64 9.97 3.79
N GLY A 17 -7.91 11.01 3.38
CA GLY A 17 -6.92 10.89 2.31
C GLY A 17 -5.82 9.89 2.62
N ILE A 18 -5.32 9.90 3.86
CA ILE A 18 -4.31 8.94 4.32
C ILE A 18 -4.87 7.51 4.28
N LEU A 19 -6.10 7.33 4.77
CA LEU A 19 -6.75 6.01 4.79
C LEU A 19 -6.96 5.47 3.37
N PHE A 20 -7.36 6.32 2.42
CA PHE A 20 -7.50 5.91 1.02
C PHE A 20 -6.17 5.50 0.43
N GLU A 21 -5.09 6.21 0.74
CA GLU A 21 -3.76 5.84 0.25
C GLU A 21 -3.32 4.49 0.82
N ILE A 22 -3.58 4.24 2.10
CA ILE A 22 -3.29 2.95 2.73
C ILE A 22 -4.06 1.83 2.03
N ILE A 23 -5.36 2.02 1.80
CA ILE A 23 -6.21 1.03 1.13
C ILE A 23 -5.68 0.73 -0.26
N LYS A 24 -5.33 1.76 -1.02
CA LYS A 24 -4.78 1.63 -2.37
C LYS A 24 -3.50 0.79 -2.37
N ARG A 25 -2.59 1.06 -1.42
CA ARG A 25 -1.33 0.32 -1.31
C ARG A 25 -1.57 -1.14 -0.94
N LEU A 26 -2.52 -1.40 -0.04
CA LEU A 26 -2.85 -2.77 0.35
C LEU A 26 -3.52 -3.54 -0.79
N GLN A 27 -4.37 -2.88 -1.58
CA GLN A 27 -4.97 -3.49 -2.77
C GLN A 27 -3.91 -3.84 -3.80
N THR A 28 -2.94 -2.94 -4.01
CA THR A 28 -1.81 -3.19 -4.92
C THR A 28 -1.03 -4.42 -4.46
N ASN A 29 -0.74 -4.53 -3.16
CA ASN A 29 -0.03 -5.69 -2.62
C ASN A 29 -0.84 -6.98 -2.80
N ASN A 30 -2.15 -6.90 -2.64
CA ASN A 30 -3.01 -8.06 -2.85
C ASN A 30 -2.96 -8.54 -4.30
N ASP A 31 -2.97 -7.62 -5.26
CA ASP A 31 -2.85 -7.95 -6.68
C ASP A 31 -1.48 -8.54 -7.00
N LEU A 32 -0.42 -7.99 -6.40
CA LEU A 32 0.94 -8.51 -6.54
C LEU A 32 1.05 -9.93 -5.98
N ASP A 33 0.39 -10.21 -4.85
CA ASP A 33 0.35 -11.55 -4.26
C ASP A 33 -0.31 -12.55 -5.20
N THR A 34 -1.40 -12.16 -5.83
CA THR A 34 -2.09 -13.02 -6.80
C THR A 34 -1.18 -13.36 -7.96
N GLU A 35 -0.49 -12.38 -8.52
CA GLU A 35 0.47 -12.59 -9.61
C GLU A 35 1.62 -13.50 -9.15
N TYR A 36 2.14 -13.25 -7.96
CA TYR A 36 3.23 -14.04 -7.38
C TYR A 36 2.85 -15.52 -7.29
N PHE A 37 1.66 -15.82 -6.75
CA PHE A 37 1.20 -17.20 -6.60
C PHE A 37 0.95 -17.87 -7.95
N GLN A 38 0.49 -17.12 -8.95
CA GLN A 38 0.32 -17.66 -10.31
C GLN A 38 1.65 -18.07 -10.91
N ILE A 39 2.68 -17.26 -10.72
CA ILE A 39 4.02 -17.56 -11.25
C ILE A 39 4.65 -18.74 -10.50
N ILE A 40 4.58 -18.71 -9.17
CA ILE A 40 5.24 -19.74 -8.34
C ILE A 40 4.57 -21.11 -8.50
N GLY A 41 3.30 -21.13 -8.90
CA GLY A 41 2.57 -22.37 -9.17
C GLY A 41 2.94 -23.07 -10.46
N LYS A 42 3.75 -22.44 -11.31
CA LYS A 42 4.20 -23.05 -12.56
C LYS A 42 5.32 -24.04 -12.28
N GLU A 43 5.29 -25.19 -12.95
CA GLU A 43 6.34 -26.20 -12.80
C GLU A 43 7.67 -25.70 -13.34
N THR A 44 7.64 -24.95 -14.44
CA THR A 44 8.81 -24.39 -15.08
C THR A 44 8.63 -22.89 -15.26
N ARG A 45 9.60 -22.12 -14.81
CA ARG A 45 9.55 -20.66 -14.90
C ARG A 45 10.67 -20.16 -15.81
N THR A 46 10.36 -19.14 -16.61
CA THR A 46 11.36 -18.44 -17.43
C THR A 46 12.19 -17.51 -16.54
N GLU A 47 13.32 -17.02 -17.09
CA GLU A 47 14.13 -16.02 -16.41
C GLU A 47 13.33 -14.74 -16.14
N ASN A 48 12.50 -14.33 -17.12
CA ASN A 48 11.66 -13.15 -16.95
C ASN A 48 10.66 -13.34 -15.81
N GLU A 49 10.09 -14.52 -15.68
CA GLU A 49 9.16 -14.83 -14.59
C GLU A 49 9.87 -14.82 -13.24
N ASN A 50 11.08 -15.36 -13.16
CA ASN A 50 11.87 -15.31 -11.93
C ASN A 50 12.25 -13.87 -11.56
N SER A 51 12.63 -13.06 -12.56
CA SER A 51 12.89 -11.63 -12.33
C SER A 51 11.64 -10.89 -11.85
N ARG A 52 10.49 -11.26 -12.39
CA ARG A 52 9.21 -10.66 -11.96
C ARG A 52 8.90 -10.98 -10.48
N LEU A 53 9.23 -12.20 -10.03
CA LEU A 53 9.06 -12.55 -8.62
C LEU A 53 9.89 -11.63 -7.71
N ASP A 54 11.11 -11.31 -8.09
CA ASP A 54 11.97 -10.40 -7.34
C ASP A 54 11.39 -8.98 -7.33
N GLU A 55 10.89 -8.50 -8.48
CA GLU A 55 10.25 -7.19 -8.60
C GLU A 55 9.02 -7.11 -7.70
N ILE A 56 8.19 -8.14 -7.68
CA ILE A 56 7.00 -8.20 -6.86
C ILE A 56 7.37 -8.09 -5.38
N THR A 57 8.37 -8.85 -4.94
CA THR A 57 8.84 -8.82 -3.55
C THR A 57 9.29 -7.40 -3.17
N GLU A 58 10.03 -6.74 -4.05
CA GLU A 58 10.51 -5.38 -3.82
C GLU A 58 9.37 -4.38 -3.75
N GLU A 59 8.43 -4.44 -4.70
CA GLU A 59 7.26 -3.55 -4.71
C GLU A 59 6.39 -3.73 -3.46
N ARG A 60 6.19 -4.98 -3.02
CA ARG A 60 5.43 -5.27 -1.81
C ARG A 60 6.11 -4.68 -0.58
N THR A 61 7.42 -4.80 -0.49
CA THR A 61 8.19 -4.22 0.61
C THR A 61 8.06 -2.70 0.63
N ASP A 62 8.20 -2.05 -0.53
CA ASP A 62 8.06 -0.61 -0.65
C ASP A 62 6.67 -0.15 -0.21
N ASN A 63 5.62 -0.84 -0.68
CA ASN A 63 4.25 -0.51 -0.29
C ASN A 63 4.02 -0.69 1.21
N ALA A 64 4.57 -1.75 1.80
CA ALA A 64 4.47 -2.00 3.23
C ALA A 64 5.14 -0.90 4.06
N GLU A 65 6.28 -0.42 3.61
CA GLU A 65 6.98 0.69 4.26
C GLU A 65 6.18 1.98 4.21
N ILE A 66 5.56 2.26 3.06
CA ILE A 66 4.70 3.44 2.89
C ILE A 66 3.49 3.34 3.83
N VAL A 67 2.84 2.18 3.88
CA VAL A 67 1.70 1.94 4.78
C VAL A 67 2.12 2.16 6.23
N SER A 68 3.27 1.62 6.63
CA SER A 68 3.79 1.78 7.99
C SER A 68 4.00 3.26 8.34
N ARG A 69 4.57 4.04 7.42
CA ARG A 69 4.76 5.49 7.64
C ARG A 69 3.45 6.23 7.77
N LEU A 70 2.46 5.89 6.92
CA LEU A 70 1.14 6.52 6.96
C LEU A 70 0.40 6.18 8.25
N LEU A 71 0.51 4.95 8.74
CA LEU A 71 -0.08 4.54 10.02
C LEU A 71 0.55 5.32 11.18
N LYS A 72 1.86 5.50 11.17
CA LYS A 72 2.54 6.30 12.19
C LYS A 72 2.09 7.75 12.16
N GLN A 73 1.86 8.29 10.98
CA GLN A 73 1.34 9.65 10.82
C GLN A 73 -0.04 9.79 11.46
N ILE A 74 -0.91 8.81 11.30
CA ILE A 74 -2.23 8.79 11.94
C ILE A 74 -2.08 8.72 13.45
N GLU A 75 -1.21 7.84 13.96
CA GLU A 75 -0.99 7.65 15.39
C GLU A 75 -0.43 8.89 16.07
N SER A 76 0.39 9.67 15.38
CA SER A 76 1.01 10.87 15.94
C SER A 76 0.08 12.08 15.97
N ASN A 77 -1.05 12.01 15.33
CA ASN A 77 -2.06 13.05 15.34
C ASN A 77 -3.12 12.75 16.40
#